data_91bfc5452995467a01415dc188861275
#
_entry.id   91bfc5452995467a01415dc188861275
#
_cell.length_a   1.000
_cell.length_b   1.000
_cell.length_c   1.000
_cell.angle_alpha   90.00
_cell.angle_beta   90.00
_cell.angle_gamma   90.00
#
_symmetry.space_group_name_H-M   'P 1'
#
loop_
_entity.id
_entity.type
_entity.pdbx_description
1 polymer ?
#
loop_
_entity_poly.entity_id
_entity_poly.type
_entity_poly.pdbx_seq_one_letter_code
_entity_poly.pdbx_strand_id
1 'polypeptide(L)'
;METYVVALDQGTTTSRAISFNQAGEIVSRAQYPFRQIYPQPGWVEHDPMEIWSTQKRALAEAVGHTDSKQIAAIGVTNQRETTILWDRTTGEPVYNAIVWQCRRTAPICDWMKREGLGDLVAERTGLLIDAYFSGTKLKWLLDEIPGARERAQRGELCAGTVDSWLIWRLTGGRAHVTDYSNASRTMLFNIHTLEWDAELCRILDIPMSLLPQPRPNSEVYGYVAENIPGLEALAGIPICGSAGDQPAALFGQACFAPGQAKNTYGTGCFTLMNVGEQAVRSGAGLVTSVAWSVNGRTTYALEGSVFNAGSTIQWLRDELGLIASAPECDRLAESVPSSGGVYIVPAFTGLGAPYWDMYARGTMVGLTRGTTRAHLARAVLDSIAFQVTDLVRVMNQDAPCPLTVLRVDGGASVSDILMQTQADLLRLPVDRPAQVETTAFGAAALAGLAAGVWGSLEEVAALRRSQHVFLPQRPQAACEAQYRLWRRAVDRALRWIENDV
;
A
#
# COMPACT_ATOMS: atom_id res chain seq x y z
N MET A 1 -2.84 -32.81 -12.82
CA MET A 1 -2.58 -32.69 -11.37
C MET A 1 -2.91 -31.25 -11.03
N GLU A 2 -3.66 -31.02 -9.97
CA GLU A 2 -3.98 -29.65 -9.53
C GLU A 2 -2.69 -28.93 -9.14
N THR A 3 -2.56 -27.66 -9.53
CA THR A 3 -1.37 -26.85 -9.29
C THR A 3 -1.76 -25.62 -8.48
N TYR A 4 -0.97 -25.29 -7.47
CA TYR A 4 -1.25 -24.18 -6.56
C TYR A 4 -0.11 -23.16 -6.56
N VAL A 5 -0.47 -21.91 -6.32
CA VAL A 5 0.48 -20.82 -6.04
C VAL A 5 0.16 -20.26 -4.67
N VAL A 6 1.16 -20.10 -3.82
CA VAL A 6 1.00 -19.59 -2.46
C VAL A 6 1.45 -18.15 -2.40
N ALA A 7 0.63 -17.27 -1.88
CA ALA A 7 0.99 -15.88 -1.57
C ALA A 7 1.26 -15.71 -0.08
N LEU A 8 2.39 -15.10 0.25
CA LEU A 8 2.66 -14.54 1.58
C LEU A 8 2.25 -13.08 1.55
N ASP A 9 1.35 -12.69 2.43
CA ASP A 9 0.86 -11.31 2.56
C ASP A 9 1.20 -10.77 3.96
N GLN A 10 2.30 -10.06 4.04
CA GLN A 10 2.80 -9.47 5.27
C GLN A 10 2.25 -8.06 5.45
N GLY A 11 1.09 -7.95 6.09
CA GLY A 11 0.46 -6.67 6.40
C GLY A 11 1.10 -5.95 7.59
N THR A 12 0.57 -4.78 7.94
CA THR A 12 1.07 -3.99 9.07
C THR A 12 0.77 -4.64 10.43
N THR A 13 -0.34 -5.37 10.55
CA THR A 13 -0.79 -5.94 11.83
C THR A 13 -0.88 -7.47 11.84
N THR A 14 -0.80 -8.10 10.67
CA THR A 14 -1.00 -9.54 10.50
C THR A 14 -0.10 -10.10 9.42
N SER A 15 0.34 -11.33 9.60
CA SER A 15 1.00 -12.17 8.60
C SER A 15 -0.02 -13.16 8.05
N ARG A 16 -0.16 -13.24 6.73
CA ARG A 16 -1.10 -14.14 6.06
C ARG A 16 -0.39 -15.02 5.04
N ALA A 17 -0.93 -16.21 4.82
CA ALA A 17 -0.59 -17.03 3.67
C ALA A 17 -1.89 -17.56 3.04
N ILE A 18 -1.96 -17.49 1.72
CA ILE A 18 -3.16 -17.87 0.96
C ILE A 18 -2.72 -18.71 -0.24
N SER A 19 -3.31 -19.90 -0.39
CA SER A 19 -3.10 -20.78 -1.53
C SER A 19 -4.20 -20.57 -2.57
N PHE A 20 -3.79 -20.41 -3.83
CA PHE A 20 -4.68 -20.23 -4.98
C PHE A 20 -4.52 -21.39 -5.95
N ASN A 21 -5.63 -21.88 -6.53
CA ASN A 21 -5.61 -22.81 -7.66
C ASN A 21 -5.42 -22.08 -8.99
N GLN A 22 -5.32 -22.83 -10.10
CA GLN A 22 -5.15 -22.26 -11.45
C GLN A 22 -6.35 -21.40 -11.90
N ALA A 23 -7.52 -21.58 -11.32
CA ALA A 23 -8.69 -20.71 -11.55
C ALA A 23 -8.65 -19.40 -10.75
N GLY A 24 -7.59 -19.18 -9.96
CA GLY A 24 -7.45 -18.00 -9.09
C GLY A 24 -8.32 -18.08 -7.83
N GLU A 25 -8.89 -19.24 -7.49
CA GLU A 25 -9.77 -19.42 -6.34
C GLU A 25 -8.94 -19.74 -5.10
N ILE A 26 -9.37 -19.25 -3.95
CA ILE A 26 -8.74 -19.53 -2.66
C ILE A 26 -9.05 -20.98 -2.24
N VAL A 27 -8.00 -21.75 -2.03
CA VAL A 27 -8.08 -23.13 -1.56
C VAL A 27 -7.88 -23.22 -0.05
N SER A 28 -6.94 -22.46 0.46
CA SER A 28 -6.66 -22.41 1.90
C SER A 28 -6.11 -21.04 2.28
N ARG A 29 -6.24 -20.71 3.55
CA ARG A 29 -5.65 -19.47 4.12
C ARG A 29 -5.36 -19.65 5.60
N ALA A 30 -4.31 -18.96 6.06
CA ALA A 30 -3.99 -18.82 7.47
C ALA A 30 -3.55 -17.39 7.77
N GLN A 31 -3.83 -16.92 8.98
CA GLN A 31 -3.51 -15.55 9.39
C GLN A 31 -3.16 -15.50 10.88
N TYR A 32 -2.11 -14.76 11.21
CA TYR A 32 -1.67 -14.54 12.58
C TYR A 32 -1.37 -13.07 12.83
N PRO A 33 -1.87 -12.48 13.92
CA PRO A 33 -1.47 -11.16 14.35
C PRO A 33 -0.05 -11.19 14.93
N PHE A 34 0.61 -10.04 14.94
CA PHE A 34 1.86 -9.83 15.62
C PHE A 34 1.85 -8.47 16.35
N ARG A 35 2.75 -8.33 17.32
CA ARG A 35 2.77 -7.19 18.24
C ARG A 35 3.20 -5.91 17.54
N GLN A 36 2.47 -4.84 17.85
CA GLN A 36 2.84 -3.47 17.52
C GLN A 36 3.60 -2.86 18.70
N ILE A 37 4.73 -2.21 18.44
CA ILE A 37 5.61 -1.64 19.48
C ILE A 37 5.64 -0.13 19.31
N TYR A 38 5.34 0.60 20.38
CA TYR A 38 5.29 2.07 20.42
C TYR A 38 6.24 2.60 21.49
N PRO A 39 7.57 2.72 21.22
CA PRO A 39 8.55 3.08 22.25
C PRO A 39 8.41 4.51 22.74
N GLN A 40 7.98 5.42 21.86
CA GLN A 40 7.79 6.85 22.13
C GLN A 40 6.64 7.40 21.27
N PRO A 41 6.08 8.57 21.60
CA PRO A 41 5.08 9.22 20.75
C PRO A 41 5.58 9.40 19.31
N GLY A 42 4.80 8.93 18.34
CA GLY A 42 5.14 8.98 16.91
C GLY A 42 6.16 7.92 16.44
N TRP A 43 6.65 7.04 17.33
CA TRP A 43 7.50 5.92 16.98
C TRP A 43 6.68 4.64 16.85
N VAL A 44 6.94 3.89 15.77
CA VAL A 44 6.28 2.60 15.52
C VAL A 44 7.33 1.59 15.08
N GLU A 45 7.34 0.45 15.73
CA GLU A 45 8.29 -0.64 15.47
C GLU A 45 7.61 -1.99 15.43
N HIS A 46 8.25 -2.93 14.73
CA HIS A 46 7.90 -4.35 14.77
C HIS A 46 9.15 -5.18 15.11
N ASP A 47 8.95 -6.31 15.77
CA ASP A 47 9.98 -7.32 15.92
C ASP A 47 10.13 -8.14 14.62
N PRO A 48 11.29 -8.07 13.91
CA PRO A 48 11.47 -8.82 12.66
C PRO A 48 11.38 -10.34 12.85
N MET A 49 11.73 -10.84 14.04
CA MET A 49 11.64 -12.27 14.34
C MET A 49 10.18 -12.69 14.56
N GLU A 50 9.36 -11.82 15.13
CA GLU A 50 7.93 -12.09 15.26
C GLU A 50 7.23 -12.05 13.89
N ILE A 51 7.60 -11.10 13.01
CA ILE A 51 7.18 -11.10 11.58
C ILE A 51 7.53 -12.44 10.93
N TRP A 52 8.79 -12.88 11.04
CA TRP A 52 9.22 -14.15 10.46
C TRP A 52 8.48 -15.35 11.04
N SER A 53 8.34 -15.44 12.36
CA SER A 53 7.73 -16.59 13.03
C SER A 53 6.24 -16.72 12.68
N THR A 54 5.51 -15.59 12.64
CA THR A 54 4.07 -15.57 12.29
C THR A 54 3.86 -15.85 10.81
N GLN A 55 4.73 -15.31 9.92
CA GLN A 55 4.64 -15.56 8.48
C GLN A 55 4.97 -17.02 8.15
N LYS A 56 6.01 -17.58 8.78
CA LYS A 56 6.37 -19.00 8.66
C LYS A 56 5.23 -19.91 9.11
N ARG A 57 4.60 -19.57 10.24
CA ARG A 57 3.47 -20.33 10.77
C ARG A 57 2.26 -20.27 9.83
N ALA A 58 1.94 -19.08 9.29
CA ALA A 58 0.86 -18.91 8.34
C ALA A 58 1.12 -19.74 7.06
N LEU A 59 2.35 -19.72 6.55
CA LEU A 59 2.74 -20.54 5.39
C LEU A 59 2.55 -22.03 5.68
N ALA A 60 3.12 -22.54 6.77
CA ALA A 60 3.02 -23.96 7.12
C ALA A 60 1.57 -24.45 7.25
N GLU A 61 0.69 -23.63 7.86
CA GLU A 61 -0.72 -23.96 8.01
C GLU A 61 -1.49 -23.89 6.68
N ALA A 62 -1.27 -22.86 5.87
CA ALA A 62 -1.95 -22.69 4.59
C ALA A 62 -1.63 -23.83 3.60
N VAL A 63 -0.47 -24.46 3.71
CA VAL A 63 -0.08 -25.58 2.83
C VAL A 63 -0.21 -26.95 3.50
N GLY A 64 -0.54 -27.01 4.78
CA GLY A 64 -0.48 -28.26 5.58
C GLY A 64 -1.31 -29.42 5.07
N HIS A 65 -2.27 -29.18 4.19
CA HIS A 65 -3.13 -30.20 3.56
C HIS A 65 -2.83 -30.38 2.06
N THR A 66 -1.81 -29.70 1.52
CA THR A 66 -1.46 -29.73 0.11
C THR A 66 -0.16 -30.54 -0.09
N ASP A 67 -0.14 -31.46 -1.05
CA ASP A 67 1.12 -32.08 -1.47
C ASP A 67 2.07 -30.99 -2.01
N SER A 68 3.25 -30.88 -1.42
CA SER A 68 4.24 -29.88 -1.83
C SER A 68 4.61 -29.94 -3.32
N LYS A 69 4.48 -31.12 -3.96
CA LYS A 69 4.67 -31.30 -5.39
C LYS A 69 3.63 -30.56 -6.26
N GLN A 70 2.51 -30.19 -5.65
CA GLN A 70 1.46 -29.40 -6.33
C GLN A 70 1.67 -27.89 -6.18
N ILE A 71 2.63 -27.45 -5.34
CA ILE A 71 2.93 -26.04 -5.16
C ILE A 71 3.98 -25.63 -6.19
N ALA A 72 3.55 -24.83 -7.17
CA ALA A 72 4.42 -24.38 -8.26
C ALA A 72 5.36 -23.25 -7.81
N ALA A 73 4.89 -22.33 -6.96
CA ALA A 73 5.67 -21.16 -6.54
C ALA A 73 5.10 -20.50 -5.28
N ILE A 74 5.95 -19.70 -4.64
CA ILE A 74 5.59 -18.78 -3.57
C ILE A 74 5.79 -17.36 -4.07
N GLY A 75 4.76 -16.50 -3.91
CA GLY A 75 4.81 -15.06 -4.09
C GLY A 75 4.84 -14.32 -2.74
N VAL A 76 5.45 -13.15 -2.71
CA VAL A 76 5.56 -12.32 -1.50
C VAL A 76 4.92 -10.95 -1.77
N THR A 77 4.09 -10.50 -0.86
CA THR A 77 3.66 -9.09 -0.79
C THR A 77 3.74 -8.61 0.64
N ASN A 78 3.97 -7.33 0.83
CA ASN A 78 4.31 -6.79 2.14
C ASN A 78 3.88 -5.34 2.31
N GLN A 79 3.68 -4.95 3.59
CA GLN A 79 3.71 -3.54 3.98
C GLN A 79 4.99 -2.90 3.45
N ARG A 80 4.87 -1.82 2.70
CA ARG A 80 6.01 -1.14 2.07
C ARG A 80 6.79 -0.31 3.10
N GLU A 81 7.97 0.15 2.74
CA GLU A 81 8.83 1.11 3.43
C GLU A 81 9.31 0.71 4.83
N THR A 82 8.70 -0.27 5.48
CA THR A 82 9.15 -0.79 6.77
C THR A 82 10.54 -1.38 6.61
N THR A 83 11.49 -0.88 7.40
CA THR A 83 12.94 -1.05 7.18
C THR A 83 13.54 -1.95 8.24
N ILE A 84 14.30 -2.94 7.82
CA ILE A 84 14.96 -3.92 8.68
C ILE A 84 16.48 -3.90 8.41
N LEU A 85 17.28 -4.02 9.47
CA LEU A 85 18.73 -4.15 9.45
C LEU A 85 19.11 -5.41 10.22
N TRP A 86 19.90 -6.31 9.59
CA TRP A 86 20.29 -7.59 10.22
C TRP A 86 21.74 -7.99 9.91
N ASP A 87 22.30 -8.84 10.74
CA ASP A 87 23.61 -9.44 10.52
C ASP A 87 23.58 -10.42 9.35
N ARG A 88 24.51 -10.26 8.42
CA ARG A 88 24.59 -11.06 7.17
C ARG A 88 24.88 -12.54 7.43
N THR A 89 25.60 -12.83 8.52
CA THR A 89 26.06 -14.20 8.83
C THR A 89 25.05 -14.95 9.69
N THR A 90 24.55 -14.28 10.75
CA THR A 90 23.66 -14.92 11.72
C THR A 90 22.19 -14.78 11.38
N GLY A 91 21.85 -13.73 10.63
CA GLY A 91 20.47 -13.36 10.34
C GLY A 91 19.73 -12.75 11.54
N GLU A 92 20.47 -12.36 12.58
CA GLU A 92 19.87 -11.70 13.73
C GLU A 92 19.63 -10.21 13.44
N PRO A 93 18.41 -9.69 13.69
CA PRO A 93 18.14 -8.27 13.56
C PRO A 93 19.02 -7.43 14.50
N VAL A 94 19.56 -6.34 13.97
CA VAL A 94 20.38 -5.41 14.78
C VAL A 94 19.50 -4.52 15.64
N TYR A 95 18.28 -4.26 15.17
CA TYR A 95 17.27 -3.45 15.84
C TYR A 95 15.87 -3.89 15.38
N ASN A 96 14.81 -3.43 16.06
CA ASN A 96 13.45 -3.61 15.58
C ASN A 96 13.25 -2.99 14.20
N ALA A 97 12.36 -3.53 13.41
CA ALA A 97 11.94 -2.95 12.14
C ALA A 97 11.29 -1.58 12.38
N ILE A 98 11.77 -0.54 11.68
CA ILE A 98 11.14 0.79 11.74
C ILE A 98 10.00 0.83 10.73
N VAL A 99 8.78 0.95 11.25
CA VAL A 99 7.54 0.85 10.46
C VAL A 99 7.34 2.10 9.60
N TRP A 100 6.67 1.94 8.46
CA TRP A 100 6.34 3.02 7.53
C TRP A 100 5.61 4.21 8.19
N GLN A 101 4.82 3.97 9.23
CA GLN A 101 4.10 5.00 10.01
C GLN A 101 5.00 5.82 10.94
N CYS A 102 6.23 5.35 11.21
CA CYS A 102 7.12 5.95 12.19
C CYS A 102 7.64 7.31 11.75
N ARG A 103 7.54 8.31 12.64
CA ARG A 103 7.92 9.70 12.34
C ARG A 103 9.29 10.12 12.92
N ARG A 104 10.07 9.18 13.51
CA ARG A 104 11.36 9.47 14.18
C ARG A 104 12.38 10.15 13.27
N THR A 105 12.29 9.93 11.96
CA THR A 105 13.24 10.47 10.98
C THR A 105 12.82 11.83 10.39
N ALA A 106 11.76 12.45 10.93
CA ALA A 106 11.33 13.79 10.49
C ALA A 106 12.48 14.83 10.52
N PRO A 107 13.38 14.87 11.53
CA PRO A 107 14.52 15.81 11.52
C PRO A 107 15.48 15.58 10.34
N ILE A 108 15.67 14.34 9.89
CA ILE A 108 16.48 14.02 8.70
C ILE A 108 15.78 14.57 7.44
N CYS A 109 14.47 14.41 7.33
CA CYS A 109 13.69 14.96 6.23
C CYS A 109 13.76 16.49 6.20
N ASP A 110 13.69 17.16 7.34
CA ASP A 110 13.79 18.60 7.45
C ASP A 110 15.19 19.10 7.06
N TRP A 111 16.24 18.36 7.42
CA TRP A 111 17.59 18.63 6.92
C TRP A 111 17.66 18.51 5.40
N MET A 112 17.17 17.40 4.81
CA MET A 112 17.16 17.22 3.35
C MET A 112 16.43 18.36 2.62
N LYS A 113 15.31 18.82 3.18
CA LYS A 113 14.54 19.95 2.61
C LYS A 113 15.31 21.26 2.68
N ARG A 114 16.00 21.56 3.79
CA ARG A 114 16.84 22.75 3.94
C ARG A 114 18.04 22.77 2.98
N GLU A 115 18.61 21.59 2.68
CA GLU A 115 19.67 21.43 1.67
C GLU A 115 19.15 21.53 0.23
N GLY A 116 17.85 21.73 0.02
CA GLY A 116 17.25 21.88 -1.32
C GLY A 116 17.18 20.58 -2.13
N LEU A 117 17.18 19.42 -1.50
CA LEU A 117 17.23 18.11 -2.17
C LEU A 117 15.88 17.65 -2.75
N GLY A 118 14.81 18.43 -2.57
CA GLY A 118 13.45 18.03 -2.98
C GLY A 118 13.32 17.67 -4.45
N ASP A 119 13.85 18.52 -5.34
CA ASP A 119 13.78 18.27 -6.79
C ASP A 119 14.62 17.06 -7.21
N LEU A 120 15.82 16.88 -6.65
CA LEU A 120 16.66 15.72 -6.92
C LEU A 120 15.96 14.40 -6.53
N VAL A 121 15.38 14.35 -5.32
CA VAL A 121 14.62 13.18 -4.85
C VAL A 121 13.42 12.92 -5.76
N ALA A 122 12.62 13.94 -6.06
CA ALA A 122 11.44 13.80 -6.90
C ALA A 122 11.78 13.34 -8.33
N GLU A 123 12.84 13.89 -8.93
CA GLU A 123 13.29 13.52 -10.28
C GLU A 123 13.78 12.08 -10.34
N ARG A 124 14.63 11.65 -9.39
CA ARG A 124 15.26 10.33 -9.42
C ARG A 124 14.35 9.21 -8.95
N THR A 125 13.52 9.49 -7.94
CA THR A 125 12.76 8.45 -7.24
C THR A 125 11.26 8.53 -7.44
N GLY A 126 10.72 9.63 -7.97
CA GLY A 126 9.29 9.90 -8.06
C GLY A 126 8.63 10.21 -6.72
N LEU A 127 9.41 10.34 -5.63
CA LEU A 127 8.91 10.50 -4.27
C LEU A 127 9.10 11.94 -3.77
N LEU A 128 8.46 12.23 -2.65
CA LEU A 128 8.69 13.42 -1.85
C LEU A 128 9.62 13.10 -0.68
N ILE A 129 10.28 14.11 -0.09
CA ILE A 129 11.05 13.93 1.15
C ILE A 129 10.08 13.80 2.32
N ASP A 130 9.91 12.59 2.84
CA ASP A 130 9.08 12.28 4.00
C ASP A 130 9.63 11.09 4.79
N ALA A 131 9.40 11.09 6.10
CA ALA A 131 9.76 10.00 7.01
C ALA A 131 9.04 8.67 6.71
N TYR A 132 8.05 8.70 5.84
CA TYR A 132 7.35 7.54 5.32
C TYR A 132 8.31 6.55 4.63
N PHE A 133 9.26 7.03 3.84
CA PHE A 133 10.13 6.23 2.99
C PHE A 133 11.36 5.67 3.73
N SER A 134 11.96 4.59 3.20
CA SER A 134 12.95 3.77 3.91
C SER A 134 14.32 4.44 4.12
N GLY A 135 14.78 5.28 3.17
CA GLY A 135 16.16 5.81 3.17
C GLY A 135 16.53 6.54 4.45
N THR A 136 15.64 7.40 4.97
CA THR A 136 15.87 8.11 6.24
C THR A 136 15.88 7.18 7.44
N LYS A 137 15.14 6.06 7.42
CA LYS A 137 15.14 5.05 8.47
C LYS A 137 16.46 4.26 8.49
N LEU A 138 16.99 3.93 7.30
CA LEU A 138 18.34 3.32 7.20
C LEU A 138 19.41 4.24 7.73
N LYS A 139 19.38 5.52 7.35
CA LYS A 139 20.32 6.51 7.89
C LYS A 139 20.24 6.56 9.42
N TRP A 140 19.03 6.64 9.97
CA TRP A 140 18.81 6.66 11.41
C TRP A 140 19.40 5.40 12.10
N LEU A 141 19.14 4.21 11.55
CA LEU A 141 19.67 2.95 12.09
C LEU A 141 21.21 2.94 12.10
N LEU A 142 21.85 3.44 11.04
CA LEU A 142 23.31 3.50 10.94
C LEU A 142 23.93 4.55 11.87
N ASP A 143 23.23 5.66 12.14
CA ASP A 143 23.71 6.74 12.98
C ASP A 143 23.50 6.46 14.47
N GLU A 144 22.35 5.87 14.84
CA GLU A 144 21.95 5.75 16.25
C GLU A 144 22.33 4.41 16.88
N ILE A 145 22.51 3.36 16.08
CA ILE A 145 22.87 2.04 16.64
C ILE A 145 24.39 1.92 16.74
N PRO A 146 24.95 1.75 17.94
CA PRO A 146 26.40 1.68 18.13
C PRO A 146 27.07 0.61 17.27
N GLY A 147 28.08 1.01 16.49
CA GLY A 147 28.85 0.13 15.60
C GLY A 147 28.13 -0.32 14.32
N ALA A 148 26.87 0.07 14.11
CA ALA A 148 26.14 -0.35 12.90
C ALA A 148 26.77 0.18 11.62
N ARG A 149 27.21 1.44 11.62
CA ARG A 149 27.83 2.08 10.44
C ARG A 149 29.13 1.39 10.05
N GLU A 150 30.02 1.15 11.02
CA GLU A 150 31.30 0.47 10.78
C GLU A 150 31.09 -0.96 10.30
N ARG A 151 30.11 -1.68 10.86
CA ARG A 151 29.74 -3.03 10.42
C ARG A 151 29.18 -3.03 9.00
N ALA A 152 28.34 -2.05 8.67
CA ALA A 152 27.80 -1.88 7.31
C ALA A 152 28.90 -1.59 6.29
N GLN A 153 29.87 -0.74 6.62
CA GLN A 153 31.04 -0.43 5.79
C GLN A 153 31.91 -1.66 5.54
N ARG A 154 32.03 -2.56 6.53
CA ARG A 154 32.75 -3.85 6.37
C ARG A 154 31.92 -4.93 5.63
N GLY A 155 30.67 -4.63 5.25
CA GLY A 155 29.78 -5.58 4.56
C GLY A 155 29.22 -6.69 5.46
N GLU A 156 29.24 -6.50 6.77
CA GLU A 156 28.76 -7.48 7.76
C GLU A 156 27.22 -7.46 7.94
N LEU A 157 26.56 -6.40 7.45
CA LEU A 157 25.13 -6.21 7.58
C LEU A 157 24.42 -6.32 6.25
N CYS A 158 23.15 -6.67 6.31
CA CYS A 158 22.15 -6.56 5.27
C CYS A 158 21.03 -5.63 5.73
N ALA A 159 20.48 -4.88 4.80
CA ALA A 159 19.25 -4.12 5.04
C ALA A 159 18.23 -4.38 3.92
N GLY A 160 16.97 -4.06 4.19
CA GLY A 160 15.91 -4.13 3.20
C GLY A 160 14.55 -3.83 3.78
N THR A 161 13.57 -3.90 2.92
CA THR A 161 12.16 -3.90 3.29
C THR A 161 11.71 -5.32 3.67
N VAL A 162 10.47 -5.49 4.07
CA VAL A 162 9.97 -6.76 4.62
C VAL A 162 10.07 -7.92 3.60
N ASP A 163 9.88 -7.64 2.30
CA ASP A 163 10.10 -8.63 1.22
C ASP A 163 11.52 -9.19 1.25
N SER A 164 12.54 -8.31 1.31
CA SER A 164 13.94 -8.73 1.36
C SER A 164 14.22 -9.61 2.58
N TRP A 165 13.67 -9.24 3.74
CA TRP A 165 13.78 -10.03 4.96
C TRP A 165 13.16 -11.41 4.81
N LEU A 166 11.92 -11.51 4.30
CA LEU A 166 11.22 -12.77 4.14
C LEU A 166 11.90 -13.68 3.10
N ILE A 167 12.32 -13.12 1.97
CA ILE A 167 13.03 -13.88 0.94
C ILE A 167 14.38 -14.37 1.47
N TRP A 168 15.12 -13.51 2.18
CA TRP A 168 16.39 -13.89 2.82
C TRP A 168 16.20 -15.04 3.82
N ARG A 169 15.16 -14.96 4.68
CA ARG A 169 14.84 -16.02 5.65
C ARG A 169 14.40 -17.31 4.96
N LEU A 170 13.54 -17.25 3.96
CA LEU A 170 13.04 -18.41 3.22
C LEU A 170 14.15 -19.11 2.44
N THR A 171 15.12 -18.37 1.93
CA THR A 171 16.25 -18.94 1.18
C THR A 171 17.43 -19.38 2.06
N GLY A 172 17.31 -19.25 3.40
CA GLY A 172 18.41 -19.57 4.32
C GLY A 172 19.63 -18.67 4.13
N GLY A 173 19.42 -17.38 3.84
CA GLY A 173 20.46 -16.37 3.66
C GLY A 173 21.11 -16.35 2.27
N ARG A 174 20.62 -17.17 1.31
CA ARG A 174 21.24 -17.29 -0.03
C ARG A 174 20.83 -16.18 -1.00
N ALA A 175 19.67 -15.54 -0.80
CA ALA A 175 19.19 -14.46 -1.65
C ALA A 175 18.94 -13.19 -0.84
N HIS A 176 19.68 -12.13 -1.13
CA HIS A 176 19.48 -10.78 -0.61
C HIS A 176 19.00 -9.90 -1.76
N VAL A 177 17.69 -9.89 -1.98
CA VAL A 177 17.02 -9.25 -3.12
C VAL A 177 15.81 -8.45 -2.67
N THR A 178 15.39 -7.51 -3.51
CA THR A 178 14.11 -6.79 -3.40
C THR A 178 13.52 -6.65 -4.79
N ASP A 179 12.21 -6.44 -4.90
CA ASP A 179 11.58 -6.11 -6.16
C ASP A 179 11.59 -4.60 -6.44
N TYR A 180 11.40 -4.21 -7.71
CA TYR A 180 11.44 -2.81 -8.12
C TYR A 180 10.32 -1.97 -7.46
N SER A 181 9.16 -2.54 -7.16
CA SER A 181 8.08 -1.79 -6.52
C SER A 181 8.39 -1.44 -5.06
N ASN A 182 9.01 -2.37 -4.29
CA ASN A 182 9.52 -2.09 -2.95
C ASN A 182 10.74 -1.15 -3.00
N ALA A 183 11.71 -1.40 -3.88
CA ALA A 183 12.88 -0.55 -4.06
C ALA A 183 12.49 0.90 -4.35
N SER A 184 11.49 1.13 -5.20
CA SER A 184 11.00 2.47 -5.56
C SER A 184 10.41 3.26 -4.38
N ARG A 185 10.19 2.64 -3.20
CA ARG A 185 9.67 3.29 -1.99
C ARG A 185 10.76 3.64 -0.97
N THR A 186 12.02 3.58 -1.36
CA THR A 186 13.13 3.76 -0.42
C THR A 186 13.74 5.17 -0.39
N MET A 187 13.47 6.04 -1.37
CA MET A 187 14.22 7.27 -1.67
C MET A 187 15.70 7.03 -2.05
N LEU A 188 16.07 5.80 -2.39
CA LEU A 188 17.44 5.42 -2.77
C LEU A 188 17.49 4.83 -4.18
N PHE A 189 16.34 4.48 -4.74
CA PHE A 189 16.21 3.78 -6.00
C PHE A 189 15.83 4.74 -7.13
N ASN A 190 16.61 4.71 -8.20
CA ASN A 190 16.34 5.50 -9.39
C ASN A 190 15.33 4.75 -10.26
N ILE A 191 14.11 5.29 -10.35
CA ILE A 191 13.01 4.63 -11.07
C ILE A 191 13.18 4.63 -12.59
N HIS A 192 14.12 5.41 -13.13
CA HIS A 192 14.41 5.48 -14.57
C HIS A 192 15.47 4.47 -15.00
N THR A 193 16.52 4.28 -14.17
CA THR A 193 17.59 3.31 -14.44
C THR A 193 17.32 1.93 -13.85
N LEU A 194 16.36 1.83 -12.93
CA LEU A 194 16.00 0.62 -12.17
C LEU A 194 17.17 0.07 -11.33
N GLU A 195 17.96 0.97 -10.77
CA GLU A 195 19.14 0.69 -9.95
C GLU A 195 19.16 1.59 -8.72
N TRP A 196 19.95 1.22 -7.70
CA TRP A 196 20.22 2.09 -6.57
C TRP A 196 20.95 3.34 -7.03
N ASP A 197 20.47 4.52 -6.62
CA ASP A 197 21.07 5.79 -6.97
C ASP A 197 22.28 6.08 -6.06
N ALA A 198 23.47 6.05 -6.65
CA ALA A 198 24.72 6.23 -5.91
C ALA A 198 24.84 7.62 -5.25
N GLU A 199 24.25 8.66 -5.86
CA GLU A 199 24.26 10.01 -5.30
C GLU A 199 23.36 10.12 -4.08
N LEU A 200 22.13 9.57 -4.14
CA LEU A 200 21.21 9.54 -3.00
C LEU A 200 21.77 8.68 -1.86
N CYS A 201 22.38 7.53 -2.16
CA CYS A 201 23.07 6.71 -1.17
C CYS A 201 24.21 7.49 -0.50
N ARG A 202 25.01 8.23 -1.26
CA ARG A 202 26.10 9.07 -0.75
C ARG A 202 25.57 10.22 0.13
N ILE A 203 24.52 10.90 -0.29
CA ILE A 203 23.89 12.01 0.47
C ILE A 203 23.39 11.49 1.84
N LEU A 204 22.75 10.35 1.89
CA LEU A 204 22.27 9.74 3.12
C LEU A 204 23.33 8.92 3.87
N ASP A 205 24.56 8.85 3.32
CA ASP A 205 25.68 8.09 3.88
C ASP A 205 25.32 6.61 4.13
N ILE A 206 24.74 5.98 3.11
CA ILE A 206 24.32 4.57 3.12
C ILE A 206 25.26 3.77 2.20
N PRO A 207 26.04 2.81 2.72
CA PRO A 207 26.85 1.93 1.91
C PRO A 207 25.98 1.09 0.96
N MET A 208 26.25 1.11 -0.34
CA MET A 208 25.48 0.35 -1.33
C MET A 208 25.57 -1.16 -1.13
N SER A 209 26.67 -1.65 -0.51
CA SER A 209 26.85 -3.07 -0.14
C SER A 209 25.84 -3.57 0.90
N LEU A 210 25.18 -2.65 1.59
CA LEU A 210 24.13 -2.94 2.58
C LEU A 210 22.80 -3.29 1.90
N LEU A 211 22.58 -2.77 0.68
CA LEU A 211 21.28 -2.83 0.00
C LEU A 211 21.09 -4.16 -0.74
N PRO A 212 19.84 -4.68 -0.84
CA PRO A 212 19.54 -5.88 -1.60
C PRO A 212 19.69 -5.65 -3.11
N GLN A 213 19.88 -6.71 -3.89
CA GLN A 213 19.85 -6.62 -5.33
C GLN A 213 18.41 -6.34 -5.80
N PRO A 214 18.15 -5.22 -6.51
CA PRO A 214 16.84 -4.96 -7.07
C PRO A 214 16.57 -5.86 -8.27
N ARG A 215 15.36 -6.41 -8.36
CA ARG A 215 14.96 -7.40 -9.38
C ARG A 215 13.55 -7.09 -9.92
N PRO A 216 13.21 -7.56 -11.14
CA PRO A 216 11.83 -7.53 -11.63
C PRO A 216 10.84 -8.21 -10.67
N ASN A 217 9.56 -7.84 -10.75
CA ASN A 217 8.53 -8.33 -9.82
C ASN A 217 8.10 -9.79 -10.08
N SER A 218 8.42 -10.33 -11.26
CA SER A 218 8.04 -11.70 -11.67
C SER A 218 9.24 -12.42 -12.25
N GLU A 219 10.00 -13.07 -11.37
CA GLU A 219 11.13 -13.93 -11.72
C GLU A 219 11.51 -14.83 -10.54
N VAL A 220 12.38 -15.80 -10.72
CA VAL A 220 12.86 -16.66 -9.65
C VAL A 220 13.90 -15.92 -8.81
N TYR A 221 13.59 -15.60 -7.57
CA TYR A 221 14.51 -14.96 -6.61
C TYR A 221 15.40 -15.98 -5.89
N GLY A 222 14.89 -17.18 -5.71
CA GLY A 222 15.57 -18.29 -5.02
C GLY A 222 14.61 -19.41 -4.71
N TYR A 223 15.05 -20.32 -3.86
CA TYR A 223 14.29 -21.52 -3.49
C TYR A 223 14.23 -21.65 -1.98
N VAL A 224 13.13 -22.17 -1.45
CA VAL A 224 12.99 -22.45 -0.01
C VAL A 224 14.13 -23.39 0.42
N ALA A 225 14.80 -23.02 1.51
CA ALA A 225 15.93 -23.77 2.03
C ALA A 225 15.50 -25.08 2.69
N GLU A 226 16.35 -26.10 2.65
CA GLU A 226 16.06 -27.44 3.16
C GLU A 226 15.94 -27.49 4.70
N ASN A 227 16.61 -26.58 5.40
CA ASN A 227 16.80 -26.62 6.85
C ASN A 227 15.97 -25.57 7.60
N ILE A 228 14.79 -25.19 7.10
CA ILE A 228 13.90 -24.27 7.81
C ILE A 228 12.92 -25.10 8.66
N PRO A 229 13.03 -25.06 10.01
CA PRO A 229 12.17 -25.85 10.89
C PRO A 229 10.68 -25.54 10.66
N GLY A 230 9.91 -26.58 10.33
CA GLY A 230 8.48 -26.51 10.05
C GLY A 230 8.11 -26.19 8.59
N LEU A 231 9.10 -26.06 7.70
CA LEU A 231 8.90 -25.87 6.25
C LEU A 231 9.68 -26.90 5.41
N GLU A 232 10.13 -28.00 6.02
CA GLU A 232 10.97 -29.02 5.35
C GLU A 232 10.29 -29.58 4.08
N ALA A 233 8.98 -29.76 4.13
CA ALA A 233 8.20 -30.22 2.98
C ALA A 233 8.18 -29.25 1.80
N LEU A 234 8.52 -27.98 2.00
CA LEU A 234 8.55 -26.93 0.98
C LEU A 234 9.95 -26.70 0.40
N ALA A 235 10.95 -27.45 0.86
CA ALA A 235 12.33 -27.33 0.38
C ALA A 235 12.39 -27.45 -1.15
N GLY A 236 13.09 -26.51 -1.78
CA GLY A 236 13.24 -26.46 -3.23
C GLY A 236 12.07 -25.81 -3.98
N ILE A 237 10.99 -25.43 -3.33
CA ILE A 237 9.92 -24.65 -3.99
C ILE A 237 10.44 -23.25 -4.34
N PRO A 238 10.25 -22.78 -5.59
CA PRO A 238 10.73 -21.49 -6.02
C PRO A 238 9.94 -20.33 -5.40
N ILE A 239 10.65 -19.25 -5.05
CA ILE A 239 10.09 -17.97 -4.67
C ILE A 239 10.18 -17.07 -5.88
N CYS A 240 9.05 -16.75 -6.52
CA CYS A 240 9.03 -16.25 -7.90
C CYS A 240 8.38 -14.89 -8.10
N GLY A 241 7.67 -14.36 -7.12
CA GLY A 241 6.96 -13.09 -7.24
C GLY A 241 7.16 -12.24 -6.00
N SER A 242 7.38 -10.96 -6.18
CA SER A 242 7.39 -10.00 -5.08
C SER A 242 6.84 -8.66 -5.52
N ALA A 243 6.00 -8.06 -4.70
CA ALA A 243 5.55 -6.68 -4.87
C ALA A 243 5.09 -6.10 -3.52
N GLY A 244 5.28 -4.79 -3.34
CA GLY A 244 4.64 -4.09 -2.25
C GLY A 244 3.12 -4.25 -2.28
N ASP A 245 2.45 -4.11 -1.14
CA ASP A 245 1.02 -4.39 -0.97
C ASP A 245 0.12 -3.62 -1.97
N GLN A 246 0.40 -2.36 -2.21
CA GLN A 246 -0.42 -1.53 -3.09
C GLN A 246 -0.20 -1.84 -4.58
N PRO A 247 1.05 -1.99 -5.08
CA PRO A 247 1.32 -2.54 -6.41
C PRO A 247 0.75 -3.95 -6.62
N ALA A 248 0.88 -4.84 -5.64
CA ALA A 248 0.28 -6.18 -5.70
C ALA A 248 -1.25 -6.11 -5.85
N ALA A 249 -1.92 -5.23 -5.08
CA ALA A 249 -3.36 -5.01 -5.22
C ALA A 249 -3.74 -4.46 -6.60
N LEU A 250 -2.97 -3.52 -7.16
CA LEU A 250 -3.17 -3.00 -8.51
C LEU A 250 -3.05 -4.11 -9.56
N PHE A 251 -2.05 -5.00 -9.40
CA PHE A 251 -1.83 -6.16 -10.26
C PHE A 251 -2.96 -7.19 -10.13
N GLY A 252 -3.35 -7.53 -8.89
CA GLY A 252 -4.43 -8.49 -8.60
C GLY A 252 -5.82 -7.99 -9.02
N GLN A 253 -6.01 -6.67 -9.08
CA GLN A 253 -7.17 -6.03 -9.71
C GLN A 253 -7.09 -6.05 -11.25
N ALA A 254 -6.02 -6.61 -11.84
CA ALA A 254 -5.79 -6.63 -13.29
C ALA A 254 -5.82 -5.24 -13.95
N CYS A 255 -5.33 -4.20 -13.27
CA CYS A 255 -5.24 -2.84 -13.82
C CYS A 255 -4.05 -2.73 -14.79
N PHE A 256 -4.03 -3.53 -15.85
CA PHE A 256 -2.88 -3.69 -16.74
C PHE A 256 -2.77 -2.63 -17.84
N ALA A 257 -3.84 -1.91 -18.11
CA ALA A 257 -3.82 -0.82 -19.11
C ALA A 257 -3.67 0.55 -18.45
N PRO A 258 -2.97 1.50 -19.10
CA PRO A 258 -2.93 2.89 -18.66
C PRO A 258 -4.35 3.46 -18.49
N GLY A 259 -4.57 4.28 -17.46
CA GLY A 259 -5.89 4.83 -17.13
C GLY A 259 -6.76 3.88 -16.29
N GLN A 260 -6.32 2.67 -15.98
CA GLN A 260 -6.97 1.81 -14.99
C GLN A 260 -6.38 2.08 -13.61
N ALA A 261 -7.25 2.16 -12.61
CA ALA A 261 -6.81 2.39 -11.23
C ALA A 261 -7.53 1.47 -10.26
N LYS A 262 -6.88 1.27 -9.11
CA LYS A 262 -7.50 0.67 -7.95
C LYS A 262 -7.59 1.67 -6.80
N ASN A 263 -8.58 1.51 -5.93
CA ASN A 263 -8.64 2.18 -4.64
C ASN A 263 -8.97 1.17 -3.54
N THR A 264 -8.08 1.06 -2.56
CA THR A 264 -8.33 0.25 -1.37
C THR A 264 -8.98 1.12 -0.31
N TYR A 265 -10.22 0.82 0.06
CA TYR A 265 -11.00 1.51 1.10
C TYR A 265 -10.78 0.82 2.45
N GLY A 266 -9.66 1.14 3.10
CA GLY A 266 -9.30 0.66 4.43
C GLY A 266 -9.53 1.71 5.52
N THR A 267 -8.66 1.78 6.53
CA THR A 267 -8.61 2.87 7.53
C THR A 267 -8.49 4.23 6.85
N GLY A 268 -7.59 4.32 5.86
CA GLY A 268 -7.51 5.36 4.83
C GLY A 268 -7.86 4.80 3.46
N CYS A 269 -7.68 5.60 2.40
CA CYS A 269 -7.72 5.11 1.03
C CYS A 269 -6.35 5.24 0.36
N PHE A 270 -6.02 4.22 -0.44
CA PHE A 270 -4.81 4.21 -1.27
C PHE A 270 -5.23 4.01 -2.73
N THR A 271 -5.12 5.08 -3.50
CA THR A 271 -5.46 5.09 -4.92
C THR A 271 -4.19 4.99 -5.74
N LEU A 272 -4.09 3.95 -6.57
CA LEU A 272 -3.01 3.78 -7.54
C LEU A 272 -3.59 3.73 -8.95
N MET A 273 -3.00 4.49 -9.85
CA MET A 273 -3.37 4.54 -11.26
C MET A 273 -2.20 4.11 -12.12
N ASN A 274 -2.40 3.10 -12.97
CA ASN A 274 -1.44 2.71 -13.99
C ASN A 274 -1.27 3.86 -15.00
N VAL A 275 -0.05 4.37 -15.15
CA VAL A 275 0.30 5.45 -16.08
C VAL A 275 1.13 4.97 -17.27
N GLY A 276 1.32 3.66 -17.43
CA GLY A 276 2.08 3.07 -18.53
C GLY A 276 3.57 2.93 -18.24
N GLU A 277 4.36 2.87 -19.31
CA GLU A 277 5.79 2.54 -19.24
C GLU A 277 6.71 3.76 -19.03
N GLN A 278 6.15 4.93 -18.80
CA GLN A 278 6.91 6.15 -18.52
C GLN A 278 6.52 6.71 -17.16
N ALA A 279 7.52 7.01 -16.34
CA ALA A 279 7.31 7.67 -15.07
C ALA A 279 6.77 9.09 -15.27
N VAL A 280 5.79 9.48 -14.48
CA VAL A 280 5.14 10.79 -14.55
C VAL A 280 5.48 11.57 -13.28
N ARG A 281 5.98 12.79 -13.42
CA ARG A 281 6.15 13.70 -12.27
C ARG A 281 4.84 14.43 -12.00
N SER A 282 4.28 14.27 -10.80
CA SER A 282 3.09 15.00 -10.39
C SER A 282 3.42 16.43 -9.97
N GLY A 283 2.65 17.40 -10.47
CA GLY A 283 2.69 18.79 -10.02
C GLY A 283 1.92 19.04 -8.72
N ALA A 284 1.09 18.12 -8.30
CA ALA A 284 0.18 18.25 -7.17
C ALA A 284 0.55 17.38 -5.95
N GLY A 285 1.77 16.84 -5.93
CA GLY A 285 2.27 16.09 -4.78
C GLY A 285 1.82 14.64 -4.69
N LEU A 286 1.33 14.06 -5.79
CA LEU A 286 1.21 12.61 -5.89
C LEU A 286 2.61 12.01 -6.03
N VAL A 287 2.77 10.75 -5.62
CA VAL A 287 4.05 10.05 -5.79
C VAL A 287 3.98 9.09 -6.95
N THR A 288 5.10 8.96 -7.66
CA THR A 288 5.28 7.97 -8.72
C THR A 288 6.14 6.83 -8.20
N SER A 289 5.73 5.60 -8.46
CA SER A 289 6.47 4.40 -8.09
C SER A 289 6.45 3.41 -9.25
N VAL A 290 7.38 2.47 -9.26
CA VAL A 290 7.25 1.29 -10.09
C VAL A 290 6.06 0.49 -9.60
N ALA A 291 5.11 0.20 -10.49
CA ALA A 291 3.99 -0.67 -10.19
C ALA A 291 4.42 -2.14 -10.27
N TRP A 292 5.04 -2.51 -11.38
CA TRP A 292 5.67 -3.82 -11.59
C TRP A 292 6.62 -3.78 -12.78
N SER A 293 7.50 -4.79 -12.82
CA SER A 293 8.28 -5.15 -14.01
C SER A 293 8.08 -6.63 -14.29
N VAL A 294 7.56 -6.94 -15.47
CA VAL A 294 7.22 -8.30 -15.92
C VAL A 294 7.66 -8.46 -17.38
N ASN A 295 8.35 -9.53 -17.70
CA ASN A 295 8.84 -9.83 -19.08
C ASN A 295 9.63 -8.67 -19.72
N GLY A 296 10.45 -7.97 -18.93
CA GLY A 296 11.29 -6.87 -19.39
C GLY A 296 10.54 -5.54 -19.62
N ARG A 297 9.26 -5.46 -19.29
CA ARG A 297 8.47 -4.24 -19.35
C ARG A 297 8.18 -3.71 -17.95
N THR A 298 8.51 -2.45 -17.71
CA THR A 298 8.28 -1.77 -16.44
C THR A 298 7.08 -0.84 -16.57
N THR A 299 6.13 -1.00 -15.66
CA THR A 299 4.92 -0.18 -15.57
C THR A 299 5.01 0.69 -14.33
N TYR A 300 4.60 1.95 -14.45
CA TYR A 300 4.58 2.94 -13.37
C TYR A 300 3.17 3.22 -12.90
N ALA A 301 3.05 3.65 -11.65
CA ALA A 301 1.79 4.10 -11.09
C ALA A 301 1.94 5.46 -10.42
N LEU A 302 0.94 6.32 -10.58
CA LEU A 302 0.68 7.46 -9.69
C LEU A 302 -0.07 6.97 -8.47
N GLU A 303 0.37 7.41 -7.30
CA GLU A 303 -0.24 7.07 -6.02
C GLU A 303 -0.62 8.32 -5.23
N GLY A 304 -1.85 8.31 -4.71
CA GLY A 304 -2.33 9.27 -3.73
C GLY A 304 -3.01 8.57 -2.57
N SER A 305 -2.92 9.18 -1.38
CA SER A 305 -3.45 8.62 -0.15
C SER A 305 -4.43 9.56 0.53
N VAL A 306 -5.53 9.01 1.00
CA VAL A 306 -6.48 9.63 1.92
C VAL A 306 -6.24 9.05 3.31
N PHE A 307 -5.94 9.89 4.30
CA PHE A 307 -5.55 9.41 5.63
C PHE A 307 -6.73 8.85 6.43
N ASN A 308 -7.93 9.43 6.26
CA ASN A 308 -9.10 9.08 7.04
C ASN A 308 -10.27 8.71 6.13
N ALA A 309 -10.57 7.41 6.06
CA ALA A 309 -11.71 6.83 5.34
C ALA A 309 -12.55 5.96 6.27
N GLY A 310 -12.27 4.66 6.36
CA GLY A 310 -12.93 3.75 7.30
C GLY A 310 -12.74 4.18 8.77
N SER A 311 -11.63 4.85 9.10
CA SER A 311 -11.42 5.47 10.41
C SER A 311 -12.50 6.51 10.77
N THR A 312 -13.08 7.17 9.78
CA THR A 312 -14.19 8.12 10.02
C THR A 312 -15.49 7.41 10.43
N ILE A 313 -15.73 6.22 9.85
CA ILE A 313 -16.84 5.35 10.25
C ILE A 313 -16.61 4.81 11.68
N GLN A 314 -15.36 4.38 11.97
CA GLN A 314 -14.98 3.95 13.32
C GLN A 314 -15.16 5.07 14.35
N TRP A 315 -14.75 6.28 14.01
CA TRP A 315 -14.95 7.45 14.88
C TRP A 315 -16.42 7.74 15.19
N LEU A 316 -17.34 7.61 14.21
CA LEU A 316 -18.78 7.69 14.46
C LEU A 316 -19.26 6.62 15.45
N ARG A 317 -18.67 5.42 15.39
CA ARG A 317 -19.03 4.28 16.23
C ARG A 317 -18.44 4.40 17.63
N ASP A 318 -17.12 4.54 17.70
CA ASP A 318 -16.34 4.34 18.93
C ASP A 318 -16.30 5.58 19.81
N GLU A 319 -16.18 6.77 19.18
CA GLU A 319 -16.03 8.02 19.93
C GLU A 319 -17.37 8.78 20.08
N LEU A 320 -18.17 8.83 19.02
CA LEU A 320 -19.44 9.54 19.05
C LEU A 320 -20.63 8.67 19.48
N GLY A 321 -20.53 7.35 19.39
CA GLY A 321 -21.62 6.43 19.73
C GLY A 321 -22.88 6.61 18.88
N LEU A 322 -22.75 7.15 17.66
CA LEU A 322 -23.90 7.45 16.80
C LEU A 322 -24.37 6.24 15.99
N ILE A 323 -23.53 5.22 15.85
CA ILE A 323 -23.79 3.94 15.20
C ILE A 323 -23.19 2.81 16.04
N ALA A 324 -23.76 1.61 15.96
CA ALA A 324 -23.21 0.42 16.60
C ALA A 324 -22.29 -0.40 15.69
N SER A 325 -22.39 -0.21 14.36
CA SER A 325 -21.62 -0.97 13.37
C SER A 325 -21.57 -0.24 12.03
N ALA A 326 -20.60 -0.60 11.17
CA ALA A 326 -20.51 -0.06 9.81
C ALA A 326 -21.78 -0.36 8.97
N PRO A 327 -22.39 -1.56 9.00
CA PRO A 327 -23.68 -1.78 8.34
C PRO A 327 -24.82 -0.90 8.83
N GLU A 328 -24.78 -0.43 10.08
CA GLU A 328 -25.77 0.54 10.56
C GLU A 328 -25.53 1.93 9.96
N CYS A 329 -24.27 2.30 9.73
CA CYS A 329 -23.95 3.54 9.01
C CYS A 329 -24.60 3.55 7.62
N ASP A 330 -24.50 2.47 6.86
CA ASP A 330 -25.11 2.33 5.54
C ASP A 330 -26.65 2.46 5.63
N ARG A 331 -27.30 1.69 6.53
CA ARG A 331 -28.78 1.76 6.69
C ARG A 331 -29.27 3.16 7.07
N LEU A 332 -28.54 3.87 7.95
CA LEU A 332 -28.88 5.25 8.29
C LEU A 332 -28.69 6.18 7.09
N ALA A 333 -27.58 6.06 6.38
CA ALA A 333 -27.30 6.87 5.21
C ALA A 333 -28.32 6.66 4.07
N GLU A 334 -28.84 5.44 3.91
CA GLU A 334 -29.88 5.09 2.94
C GLU A 334 -31.27 5.61 3.34
N SER A 335 -31.52 5.84 4.66
CA SER A 335 -32.80 6.33 5.14
C SER A 335 -33.06 7.81 4.84
N VAL A 336 -32.07 8.52 4.29
CA VAL A 336 -32.19 9.94 3.92
C VAL A 336 -31.77 10.14 2.45
N PRO A 337 -32.39 11.08 1.74
CA PRO A 337 -32.08 11.30 0.31
C PRO A 337 -30.69 11.92 0.09
N SER A 338 -30.13 12.58 1.10
CA SER A 338 -28.81 13.23 1.04
C SER A 338 -28.31 13.52 2.47
N SER A 339 -27.10 14.06 2.61
CA SER A 339 -26.59 14.57 3.89
C SER A 339 -27.30 15.82 4.43
N GLY A 340 -28.36 16.29 3.76
CA GLY A 340 -29.10 17.50 4.17
C GLY A 340 -28.25 18.78 4.15
N GLY A 341 -27.21 18.84 3.33
CA GLY A 341 -26.27 19.96 3.24
C GLY A 341 -25.13 19.90 4.27
N VAL A 342 -25.03 18.82 5.05
CA VAL A 342 -23.91 18.59 5.97
C VAL A 342 -22.71 18.06 5.20
N TYR A 343 -21.54 18.64 5.46
CA TYR A 343 -20.24 18.17 4.99
C TYR A 343 -19.31 17.93 6.17
N ILE A 344 -18.64 16.79 6.18
CA ILE A 344 -17.64 16.41 7.18
C ILE A 344 -16.29 16.29 6.47
N VAL A 345 -15.32 17.07 6.91
CA VAL A 345 -13.92 16.99 6.46
C VAL A 345 -13.14 16.25 7.55
N PRO A 346 -12.79 14.96 7.36
CA PRO A 346 -12.19 14.15 8.43
C PRO A 346 -10.68 14.34 8.52
N ALA A 347 -10.24 15.58 8.68
CA ALA A 347 -8.82 15.94 8.81
C ALA A 347 -8.29 15.69 10.23
N PHE A 348 -8.50 14.48 10.80
CA PHE A 348 -8.12 14.18 12.19
C PHE A 348 -6.61 14.32 12.43
N THR A 349 -5.80 14.01 11.43
CA THR A 349 -4.34 14.09 11.44
C THR A 349 -3.80 14.99 10.33
N GLY A 350 -4.59 15.97 9.90
CA GLY A 350 -4.32 16.77 8.71
C GLY A 350 -4.90 16.15 7.45
N LEU A 351 -4.61 16.77 6.31
CA LEU A 351 -5.00 16.33 4.97
C LEU A 351 -3.76 15.95 4.14
N GLY A 352 -3.83 14.82 3.44
CA GLY A 352 -2.84 14.39 2.45
C GLY A 352 -3.05 15.05 1.10
N ALA A 353 -2.64 14.37 0.04
CA ALA A 353 -2.82 14.86 -1.33
C ALA A 353 -4.31 15.15 -1.64
N PRO A 354 -4.62 16.22 -2.39
CA PRO A 354 -3.71 17.20 -2.97
C PRO A 354 -3.41 18.40 -2.05
N TYR A 355 -3.90 18.41 -0.83
CA TYR A 355 -3.87 19.60 0.05
C TYR A 355 -2.55 19.75 0.83
N TRP A 356 -1.98 18.63 1.28
CA TRP A 356 -0.73 18.56 2.08
C TRP A 356 -0.71 19.52 3.27
N ASP A 357 -1.82 19.58 4.01
CA ASP A 357 -1.99 20.45 5.17
C ASP A 357 -2.05 19.63 6.47
N MET A 358 -0.93 19.61 7.19
CA MET A 358 -0.83 18.94 8.49
C MET A 358 -1.50 19.74 9.63
N TYR A 359 -1.85 21.01 9.40
CA TYR A 359 -2.51 21.91 10.35
C TYR A 359 -4.04 21.90 10.19
N ALA A 360 -4.56 21.29 9.14
CA ALA A 360 -5.99 21.06 8.98
C ALA A 360 -6.53 20.18 10.11
N ARG A 361 -7.78 20.44 10.54
CA ARG A 361 -8.48 19.61 11.54
C ARG A 361 -9.87 19.24 11.09
N GLY A 362 -10.38 18.15 11.68
CA GLY A 362 -11.73 17.64 11.42
C GLY A 362 -12.77 18.75 11.59
N THR A 363 -13.62 18.92 10.57
CA THR A 363 -14.58 20.03 10.53
C THR A 363 -15.93 19.54 10.01
N MET A 364 -17.01 19.98 10.65
CA MET A 364 -18.40 19.77 10.21
C MET A 364 -19.02 21.11 9.87
N VAL A 365 -19.64 21.22 8.70
CA VAL A 365 -20.36 22.42 8.25
C VAL A 365 -21.74 22.06 7.73
N GLY A 366 -22.64 23.05 7.66
CA GLY A 366 -23.98 22.88 7.11
C GLY A 366 -25.01 22.29 8.09
N LEU A 367 -24.72 22.22 9.39
CA LEU A 367 -25.65 21.76 10.41
C LEU A 367 -26.85 22.71 10.54
N THR A 368 -28.03 22.13 10.64
CA THR A 368 -29.28 22.81 10.94
C THR A 368 -29.97 22.11 12.11
N ARG A 369 -31.04 22.73 12.68
CA ARG A 369 -31.81 22.08 13.72
C ARG A 369 -32.49 20.77 13.27
N GLY A 370 -32.69 20.58 11.98
CA GLY A 370 -33.22 19.35 11.39
C GLY A 370 -32.18 18.27 11.09
N THR A 371 -30.89 18.51 11.33
CA THR A 371 -29.85 17.54 11.12
C THR A 371 -30.02 16.38 12.10
N THR A 372 -30.05 15.16 11.59
CA THR A 372 -30.17 13.92 12.36
C THR A 372 -28.91 13.07 12.23
N ARG A 373 -28.79 12.01 13.05
CA ARG A 373 -27.68 11.04 12.95
C ARG A 373 -27.61 10.38 11.56
N ALA A 374 -28.74 10.23 10.85
CA ALA A 374 -28.77 9.70 9.49
C ALA A 374 -28.07 10.63 8.49
N HIS A 375 -28.27 11.95 8.63
CA HIS A 375 -27.56 12.94 7.81
C HIS A 375 -26.04 12.93 8.09
N LEU A 376 -25.64 12.71 9.37
CA LEU A 376 -24.20 12.59 9.73
C LEU A 376 -23.60 11.31 9.16
N ALA A 377 -24.28 10.17 9.25
CA ALA A 377 -23.84 8.91 8.67
C ALA A 377 -23.66 9.05 7.14
N ARG A 378 -24.64 9.70 6.47
CA ARG A 378 -24.55 9.99 5.03
C ARG A 378 -23.36 10.91 4.72
N ALA A 379 -23.15 11.97 5.48
CA ALA A 379 -22.05 12.92 5.28
C ALA A 379 -20.66 12.26 5.47
N VAL A 380 -20.55 11.28 6.37
CA VAL A 380 -19.33 10.49 6.55
C VAL A 380 -19.02 9.64 5.31
N LEU A 381 -19.99 8.90 4.77
CA LEU A 381 -19.78 8.11 3.55
C LEU A 381 -19.50 9.02 2.34
N ASP A 382 -20.26 10.11 2.20
CA ASP A 382 -20.03 11.10 1.15
C ASP A 382 -18.61 11.71 1.24
N SER A 383 -18.08 11.95 2.46
CA SER A 383 -16.75 12.52 2.68
C SER A 383 -15.63 11.62 2.16
N ILE A 384 -15.77 10.31 2.31
CA ILE A 384 -14.82 9.32 1.78
C ILE A 384 -14.79 9.40 0.24
N ALA A 385 -15.98 9.41 -0.38
CA ALA A 385 -16.09 9.51 -1.83
C ALA A 385 -15.55 10.85 -2.38
N PHE A 386 -15.76 11.96 -1.67
CA PHE A 386 -15.22 13.27 -2.06
C PHE A 386 -13.70 13.31 -2.00
N GLN A 387 -13.08 12.78 -0.95
CA GLN A 387 -11.61 12.75 -0.84
C GLN A 387 -10.98 11.92 -1.95
N VAL A 388 -11.54 10.75 -2.28
CA VAL A 388 -11.08 9.94 -3.42
C VAL A 388 -11.30 10.69 -4.75
N THR A 389 -12.38 11.46 -4.87
CA THR A 389 -12.64 12.30 -6.05
C THR A 389 -11.58 13.41 -6.19
N ASP A 390 -11.14 14.02 -5.09
CA ASP A 390 -10.04 14.99 -5.10
C ASP A 390 -8.77 14.36 -5.67
N LEU A 391 -8.40 13.16 -5.21
CA LEU A 391 -7.23 12.44 -5.73
C LEU A 391 -7.35 12.11 -7.23
N VAL A 392 -8.47 11.54 -7.63
CA VAL A 392 -8.67 11.13 -9.03
C VAL A 392 -8.66 12.34 -9.97
N ARG A 393 -9.21 13.47 -9.56
CA ARG A 393 -9.16 14.71 -10.36
C ARG A 393 -7.73 15.19 -10.59
N VAL A 394 -6.88 15.11 -9.58
CA VAL A 394 -5.47 15.43 -9.71
C VAL A 394 -4.72 14.40 -10.54
N MET A 395 -4.99 13.11 -10.32
CA MET A 395 -4.42 12.04 -11.14
C MET A 395 -4.72 12.25 -12.64
N ASN A 396 -5.95 12.62 -12.97
CA ASN A 396 -6.36 12.91 -14.36
C ASN A 396 -5.67 14.14 -14.97
N GLN A 397 -5.18 15.08 -14.14
CA GLN A 397 -4.41 16.24 -14.63
C GLN A 397 -2.96 15.88 -14.92
N ASP A 398 -2.37 15.01 -14.11
CA ASP A 398 -0.96 14.66 -14.19
C ASP A 398 -0.69 13.43 -15.08
N ALA A 399 -1.65 12.50 -15.18
CA ALA A 399 -1.50 11.27 -15.96
C ALA A 399 -1.56 11.52 -17.49
N PRO A 400 -0.88 10.69 -18.29
CA PRO A 400 -0.90 10.79 -19.76
C PRO A 400 -2.25 10.45 -20.38
N CYS A 401 -3.13 9.80 -19.62
CA CYS A 401 -4.50 9.45 -20.03
C CYS A 401 -5.44 9.52 -18.83
N PRO A 402 -6.72 9.85 -19.05
CA PRO A 402 -7.69 9.92 -17.96
C PRO A 402 -8.01 8.52 -17.39
N LEU A 403 -8.47 8.50 -16.16
CA LEU A 403 -9.02 7.31 -15.53
C LEU A 403 -10.22 6.78 -16.33
N THR A 404 -10.25 5.49 -16.60
CA THR A 404 -11.31 4.81 -17.36
C THR A 404 -12.22 3.96 -16.47
N VAL A 405 -11.68 3.38 -15.40
CA VAL A 405 -12.39 2.57 -14.42
C VAL A 405 -11.69 2.64 -13.09
N LEU A 406 -12.45 2.74 -12.00
CA LEU A 406 -11.93 2.61 -10.64
C LEU A 406 -12.31 1.22 -10.10
N ARG A 407 -11.33 0.35 -9.93
CA ARG A 407 -11.49 -0.95 -9.29
C ARG A 407 -11.29 -0.79 -7.79
N VAL A 408 -12.14 -1.42 -6.98
CA VAL A 408 -12.21 -1.14 -5.56
C VAL A 408 -12.07 -2.41 -4.72
N ASP A 409 -11.45 -2.29 -3.57
CA ASP A 409 -11.34 -3.32 -2.55
C ASP A 409 -11.24 -2.71 -1.15
N GLY A 410 -11.00 -3.53 -0.14
CA GLY A 410 -10.94 -3.10 1.26
C GLY A 410 -12.29 -3.09 1.96
N GLY A 411 -12.25 -2.97 3.29
CA GLY A 411 -13.43 -3.20 4.14
C GLY A 411 -14.62 -2.28 3.88
N ALA A 412 -14.38 -0.99 3.53
CA ALA A 412 -15.48 -0.06 3.28
C ALA A 412 -16.02 -0.13 1.84
N SER A 413 -15.39 -0.87 0.93
CA SER A 413 -15.91 -1.09 -0.44
C SER A 413 -17.17 -1.97 -0.47
N VAL A 414 -17.53 -2.63 0.63
CA VAL A 414 -18.77 -3.40 0.75
C VAL A 414 -20.02 -2.52 0.79
N SER A 415 -19.87 -1.23 1.11
CA SER A 415 -20.95 -0.24 1.16
C SER A 415 -21.42 0.14 -0.25
N ASP A 416 -22.60 -0.32 -0.65
CA ASP A 416 -23.17 0.00 -1.97
C ASP A 416 -23.44 1.50 -2.14
N ILE A 417 -23.90 2.16 -1.09
CA ILE A 417 -24.15 3.60 -1.10
C ILE A 417 -22.87 4.42 -1.29
N LEU A 418 -21.77 3.99 -0.67
CA LEU A 418 -20.46 4.62 -0.88
C LEU A 418 -19.97 4.40 -2.31
N MET A 419 -20.05 3.18 -2.82
CA MET A 419 -19.58 2.85 -4.18
C MET A 419 -20.42 3.53 -5.25
N GLN A 420 -21.75 3.62 -5.08
CA GLN A 420 -22.61 4.35 -6.00
C GLN A 420 -22.33 5.87 -5.97
N THR A 421 -22.12 6.44 -4.77
CA THR A 421 -21.73 7.85 -4.63
C THR A 421 -20.39 8.11 -5.32
N GLN A 422 -19.43 7.19 -5.20
CA GLN A 422 -18.13 7.31 -5.87
C GLN A 422 -18.27 7.27 -7.39
N ALA A 423 -19.07 6.35 -7.94
CA ALA A 423 -19.33 6.28 -9.37
C ALA A 423 -20.00 7.57 -9.90
N ASP A 424 -20.96 8.09 -9.16
CA ASP A 424 -21.66 9.33 -9.51
C ASP A 424 -20.72 10.54 -9.55
N LEU A 425 -19.85 10.68 -8.54
CA LEU A 425 -18.91 11.81 -8.43
C LEU A 425 -17.80 11.75 -9.48
N LEU A 426 -17.27 10.55 -9.77
CA LEU A 426 -16.21 10.36 -10.76
C LEU A 426 -16.72 10.36 -12.19
N ARG A 427 -18.01 10.10 -12.42
CA ARG A 427 -18.61 9.88 -13.74
C ARG A 427 -18.01 8.69 -14.49
N LEU A 428 -17.56 7.67 -13.75
CA LEU A 428 -16.86 6.49 -14.24
C LEU A 428 -17.42 5.23 -13.57
N PRO A 429 -17.26 4.05 -14.21
CA PRO A 429 -17.57 2.78 -13.57
C PRO A 429 -16.70 2.58 -12.32
N VAL A 430 -17.33 2.15 -11.21
CA VAL A 430 -16.67 1.64 -10.01
C VAL A 430 -16.93 0.15 -9.96
N ASP A 431 -15.86 -0.65 -10.03
CA ASP A 431 -15.93 -2.10 -10.22
C ASP A 431 -15.40 -2.83 -8.98
N ARG A 432 -16.33 -3.44 -8.23
CA ARG A 432 -16.04 -4.27 -7.05
C ARG A 432 -15.84 -5.72 -7.46
N PRO A 433 -14.70 -6.37 -7.11
CA PRO A 433 -14.43 -7.76 -7.47
C PRO A 433 -15.23 -8.73 -6.62
N ALA A 434 -15.45 -9.94 -7.15
CA ALA A 434 -16.04 -11.04 -6.39
C ALA A 434 -15.08 -11.56 -5.29
N GLN A 435 -13.78 -11.50 -5.53
CA GLN A 435 -12.74 -11.88 -4.57
C GLN A 435 -12.06 -10.63 -4.03
N VAL A 436 -12.11 -10.46 -2.72
CA VAL A 436 -11.58 -9.27 -2.03
C VAL A 436 -10.08 -9.36 -1.68
N GLU A 437 -9.46 -10.55 -1.75
CA GLU A 437 -8.04 -10.77 -1.44
C GLU A 437 -7.13 -10.43 -2.65
N THR A 438 -7.32 -9.25 -3.19
CA THR A 438 -6.65 -8.81 -4.42
C THR A 438 -5.16 -8.60 -4.25
N THR A 439 -4.71 -8.17 -3.06
CA THR A 439 -3.28 -8.01 -2.73
C THR A 439 -2.55 -9.34 -2.77
N ALA A 440 -3.05 -10.34 -2.05
CA ALA A 440 -2.45 -11.67 -2.03
C ALA A 440 -2.53 -12.33 -3.43
N PHE A 441 -3.66 -12.17 -4.13
CA PHE A 441 -3.78 -12.69 -5.50
C PHE A 441 -2.78 -12.04 -6.45
N GLY A 442 -2.49 -10.75 -6.30
CA GLY A 442 -1.48 -10.07 -7.11
C GLY A 442 -0.07 -10.67 -6.95
N ALA A 443 0.33 -10.98 -5.71
CA ALA A 443 1.60 -11.66 -5.45
C ALA A 443 1.61 -13.09 -6.01
N ALA A 444 0.50 -13.83 -5.85
CA ALA A 444 0.35 -15.16 -6.45
C ALA A 444 0.41 -15.10 -7.98
N ALA A 445 -0.23 -14.11 -8.61
CA ALA A 445 -0.22 -13.94 -10.06
C ALA A 445 1.18 -13.63 -10.62
N LEU A 446 1.94 -12.75 -9.94
CA LEU A 446 3.34 -12.48 -10.29
C LEU A 446 4.20 -13.75 -10.18
N ALA A 447 4.03 -14.52 -9.11
CA ALA A 447 4.75 -15.78 -8.92
C ALA A 447 4.33 -16.85 -9.95
N GLY A 448 3.03 -16.95 -10.21
CA GLY A 448 2.49 -17.92 -11.16
C GLY A 448 2.90 -17.64 -12.61
N LEU A 449 3.03 -16.38 -13.00
CA LEU A 449 3.61 -15.99 -14.31
C LEU A 449 5.05 -16.43 -14.43
N ALA A 450 5.89 -16.17 -13.41
CA ALA A 450 7.30 -16.59 -13.41
C ALA A 450 7.47 -18.12 -13.39
N ALA A 451 6.55 -18.84 -12.74
CA ALA A 451 6.54 -20.30 -12.67
C ALA A 451 5.82 -20.98 -13.87
N GLY A 452 5.24 -20.21 -14.78
CA GLY A 452 4.52 -20.73 -15.95
C GLY A 452 3.16 -21.36 -15.63
N VAL A 453 2.55 -21.03 -14.48
CA VAL A 453 1.17 -21.46 -14.13
C VAL A 453 0.15 -20.71 -14.98
N TRP A 454 0.42 -19.43 -15.24
CA TRP A 454 -0.30 -18.58 -16.19
C TRP A 454 0.69 -18.06 -17.25
N GLY A 455 0.25 -18.06 -18.51
CA GLY A 455 1.12 -17.76 -19.64
C GLY A 455 1.18 -16.27 -20.00
N SER A 456 0.21 -15.45 -19.55
CA SER A 456 0.15 -14.03 -19.95
C SER A 456 -0.66 -13.19 -18.95
N LEU A 457 -0.54 -11.85 -19.07
CA LEU A 457 -1.35 -10.90 -18.32
C LEU A 457 -2.84 -10.99 -18.65
N GLU A 458 -3.17 -11.31 -19.91
CA GLU A 458 -4.55 -11.51 -20.36
C GLU A 458 -5.19 -12.71 -19.68
N GLU A 459 -4.43 -13.80 -19.51
CA GLU A 459 -4.90 -14.98 -18.79
C GLU A 459 -5.15 -14.65 -17.31
N VAL A 460 -4.24 -13.94 -16.66
CA VAL A 460 -4.43 -13.45 -15.28
C VAL A 460 -5.64 -12.51 -15.20
N ALA A 461 -5.82 -11.60 -16.15
CA ALA A 461 -6.96 -10.68 -16.18
C ALA A 461 -8.30 -11.40 -16.30
N ALA A 462 -8.34 -12.51 -17.04
CA ALA A 462 -9.56 -13.33 -17.23
C ALA A 462 -10.01 -14.05 -15.94
N LEU A 463 -9.13 -14.20 -14.95
CA LEU A 463 -9.49 -14.78 -13.65
C LEU A 463 -10.27 -13.79 -12.77
N ARG A 464 -10.09 -12.50 -13.00
CA ARG A 464 -10.80 -11.47 -12.24
C ARG A 464 -12.27 -11.43 -12.64
N ARG A 465 -13.14 -11.63 -11.66
CA ARG A 465 -14.60 -11.52 -11.84
C ARG A 465 -15.12 -10.32 -11.06
N SER A 466 -15.97 -9.51 -11.69
CA SER A 466 -16.68 -8.44 -10.99
C SER A 466 -17.86 -9.02 -10.21
N GLN A 467 -18.01 -8.61 -8.97
CA GLN A 467 -19.22 -8.85 -8.19
C GLN A 467 -20.32 -7.86 -8.60
N HIS A 468 -19.96 -6.57 -8.67
CA HIS A 468 -20.86 -5.51 -9.06
C HIS A 468 -20.09 -4.35 -9.69
N VAL A 469 -20.70 -3.78 -10.75
CA VAL A 469 -20.19 -2.57 -11.41
C VAL A 469 -21.21 -1.45 -11.21
N PHE A 470 -20.83 -0.44 -10.44
CA PHE A 470 -21.62 0.76 -10.20
C PHE A 470 -21.40 1.74 -11.33
N LEU A 471 -22.45 2.07 -12.06
CA LEU A 471 -22.43 3.07 -13.13
C LEU A 471 -22.98 4.40 -12.62
N PRO A 472 -22.53 5.55 -13.16
CA PRO A 472 -23.06 6.86 -12.80
C PRO A 472 -24.57 6.97 -13.06
N GLN A 473 -25.34 7.30 -12.02
CA GLN A 473 -26.80 7.43 -12.08
C GLN A 473 -27.28 8.87 -11.93
N ARG A 474 -26.57 9.67 -11.11
CA ARG A 474 -26.97 11.04 -10.80
C ARG A 474 -26.57 12.00 -11.90
N PRO A 475 -27.35 13.08 -12.16
CA PRO A 475 -26.97 14.11 -13.13
C PRO A 475 -25.61 14.75 -12.78
N GLN A 476 -24.77 14.97 -13.78
CA GLN A 476 -23.44 15.55 -13.60
C GLN A 476 -23.50 16.92 -12.89
N ALA A 477 -24.46 17.78 -13.27
CA ALA A 477 -24.60 19.10 -12.67
C ALA A 477 -24.88 19.05 -11.15
N ALA A 478 -25.62 18.02 -10.69
CA ALA A 478 -25.89 17.81 -9.25
C ALA A 478 -24.62 17.37 -8.51
N CYS A 479 -23.83 16.47 -9.10
CA CYS A 479 -22.55 16.02 -8.53
C CYS A 479 -21.53 17.17 -8.44
N GLU A 480 -21.42 17.98 -9.50
CA GLU A 480 -20.54 19.15 -9.51
C GLU A 480 -20.97 20.22 -8.49
N ALA A 481 -22.29 20.43 -8.31
CA ALA A 481 -22.78 21.34 -7.28
C ALA A 481 -22.39 20.88 -5.88
N GLN A 482 -22.53 19.59 -5.57
CA GLN A 482 -22.11 19.02 -4.28
C GLN A 482 -20.59 19.09 -4.10
N TYR A 483 -19.82 18.79 -5.14
CA TYR A 483 -18.36 18.85 -5.08
C TYR A 483 -17.86 20.29 -4.85
N ARG A 484 -18.51 21.31 -5.41
CA ARG A 484 -18.18 22.72 -5.10
C ARG A 484 -18.41 23.05 -3.62
N LEU A 485 -19.47 22.51 -3.01
CA LEU A 485 -19.72 22.70 -1.57
C LEU A 485 -18.72 21.92 -0.70
N TRP A 486 -18.33 20.72 -1.13
CA TRP A 486 -17.23 19.96 -0.52
C TRP A 486 -15.94 20.78 -0.48
N ARG A 487 -15.52 21.33 -1.62
CA ARG A 487 -14.32 22.19 -1.67
C ARG A 487 -14.40 23.37 -0.70
N ARG A 488 -15.57 24.01 -0.59
CA ARG A 488 -15.80 25.08 0.39
C ARG A 488 -15.72 24.59 1.84
N ALA A 489 -16.11 23.34 2.12
CA ALA A 489 -15.96 22.75 3.44
C ALA A 489 -14.49 22.49 3.76
N VAL A 490 -13.74 21.94 2.80
CA VAL A 490 -12.29 21.75 2.94
C VAL A 490 -11.57 23.06 3.23
N ASP A 491 -11.88 24.15 2.50
CA ASP A 491 -11.26 25.46 2.72
C ASP A 491 -11.42 25.97 4.17
N ARG A 492 -12.45 25.50 4.90
CA ARG A 492 -12.68 25.86 6.31
C ARG A 492 -11.94 24.98 7.29
N ALA A 493 -11.49 23.82 6.85
CA ALA A 493 -10.71 22.89 7.65
C ALA A 493 -9.20 23.18 7.56
N LEU A 494 -8.77 23.83 6.47
CA LEU A 494 -7.36 24.12 6.21
C LEU A 494 -6.82 25.14 7.22
N ARG A 495 -5.54 24.96 7.58
CA ARG A 495 -4.78 25.90 8.46
C ARG A 495 -5.50 26.21 9.76
N TRP A 496 -6.20 25.23 10.31
CA TRP A 496 -6.98 25.39 11.56
C TRP A 496 -6.09 25.66 12.76
N ILE A 497 -4.92 25.02 12.83
CA ILE A 497 -3.93 25.31 13.87
C ILE A 497 -3.05 26.45 13.35
N GLU A 498 -3.07 27.56 14.08
CA GLU A 498 -2.15 28.69 13.87
C GLU A 498 -0.79 28.34 14.47
N ASN A 499 0.29 28.57 13.70
CA ASN A 499 1.65 28.45 14.21
C ASN A 499 2.00 29.65 15.08
N ASP A 500 1.49 29.69 16.28
CA ASP A 500 1.91 30.62 17.33
C ASP A 500 2.95 29.93 18.24
N VAL A 501 4.04 29.39 17.63
CA VAL A 501 5.30 29.07 18.38
C VAL A 501 6.49 29.15 17.46
#